data_82c2f930bf291ff68a0dd1cd9237c195
#
_entry.id   82c2f930bf291ff68a0dd1cd9237c195
#
_cell.length_a   1.000
_cell.length_b   1.000
_cell.length_c   1.000
_cell.angle_alpha   90.00
_cell.angle_beta   90.00
_cell.angle_gamma   90.00
#
_symmetry.space_group_name_H-M   'P 1'
#
loop_
_entity.id
_entity.type
_entity.pdbx_description
1 polymer ?
#
loop_
_entity_poly.entity_id
_entity_poly.type
_entity_poly.pdbx_seq_one_letter_code
_entity_poly.pdbx_strand_id
1 'polypeptide(L)'
;MAIHTVEHIQERDGDYFVGSSRVTLGSAIAAWLQSGERPESITEAFPSITRADAYGAIAFYLDHRQELDRFFAEQEREFERQRAKSQAANPEFYAEMRRRMGALRASGWQRHEEQDVTDTTPPKPQGSQGSDTDVSGEPADENNNL
;
A
#
# COMPACT_ATOMS: atom_id res chain seq x y z
N MET A 1 -32.37 0.39 1.17
CA MET A 1 -32.02 -0.77 2.01
C MET A 1 -30.82 -0.40 2.87
N ALA A 2 -30.91 -0.62 4.17
CA ALA A 2 -29.78 -0.43 5.03
C ALA A 2 -28.77 -1.57 4.78
N ILE A 3 -27.54 -1.24 4.45
CA ILE A 3 -26.46 -2.20 4.37
C ILE A 3 -26.10 -2.57 5.82
N HIS A 4 -26.24 -3.84 6.16
CA HIS A 4 -25.83 -4.30 7.49
C HIS A 4 -24.32 -4.36 7.54
N THR A 5 -23.73 -3.68 8.52
CA THR A 5 -22.31 -3.77 8.80
C THR A 5 -21.96 -5.19 9.27
N VAL A 6 -20.92 -5.74 8.68
CA VAL A 6 -20.37 -7.04 9.07
C VAL A 6 -19.09 -6.84 9.88
N GLU A 7 -18.58 -7.91 10.46
CA GLU A 7 -17.43 -7.88 11.35
C GLU A 7 -16.22 -7.06 10.85
N HIS A 8 -15.98 -7.09 9.53
CA HIS A 8 -14.83 -6.42 8.93
C HIS A 8 -15.12 -5.01 8.38
N ILE A 9 -16.37 -4.56 8.43
CA ILE A 9 -16.79 -3.26 7.92
C ILE A 9 -17.58 -2.52 8.99
N GLN A 10 -17.20 -1.27 9.23
CA GLN A 10 -17.90 -0.39 10.16
C GLN A 10 -18.42 0.84 9.44
N GLU A 11 -19.66 1.17 9.67
CA GLU A 11 -20.27 2.42 9.23
C GLU A 11 -20.05 3.48 10.32
N ARG A 12 -19.45 4.60 9.96
CA ARG A 12 -19.23 5.75 10.84
C ARG A 12 -19.41 7.03 10.03
N ASP A 13 -20.16 7.96 10.57
CA ASP A 13 -20.36 9.29 9.99
C ASP A 13 -20.80 9.28 8.52
N GLY A 14 -21.60 8.30 8.13
CA GLY A 14 -22.09 8.16 6.76
C GLY A 14 -21.10 7.59 5.76
N ASP A 15 -20.01 7.02 6.23
CA ASP A 15 -19.01 6.34 5.40
C ASP A 15 -18.69 4.95 5.95
N TYR A 16 -18.11 4.11 5.12
CA TYR A 16 -17.71 2.75 5.47
C TYR A 16 -16.20 2.67 5.68
N PHE A 17 -15.80 2.02 6.76
CA PHE A 17 -14.41 1.82 7.14
C PHE A 17 -14.07 0.33 7.24
N VAL A 18 -12.84 -0.01 6.92
CA VAL A 18 -12.37 -1.39 6.99
C VAL A 18 -11.86 -1.71 8.39
N GLY A 19 -12.51 -2.67 9.05
CA GLY A 19 -12.18 -3.06 10.41
C GLY A 19 -12.27 -1.90 11.40
N SER A 20 -11.35 -1.82 12.33
CA SER A 20 -11.21 -0.70 13.27
C SER A 20 -10.26 0.39 12.76
N SER A 21 -9.82 0.30 11.51
CA SER A 21 -8.89 1.25 10.90
C SER A 21 -9.58 2.57 10.52
N ARG A 22 -8.76 3.54 10.11
CA ARG A 22 -9.23 4.80 9.51
C ARG A 22 -9.31 4.73 7.99
N VAL A 23 -9.07 3.58 7.41
CA VAL A 23 -9.11 3.38 5.97
C VAL A 23 -10.55 3.18 5.53
N THR A 24 -10.99 3.99 4.58
CA THR A 24 -12.33 3.86 4.01
C THR A 24 -12.43 2.65 3.10
N LEU A 25 -13.62 2.08 3.03
CA LEU A 25 -13.90 0.99 2.10
C LEU A 25 -13.59 1.39 0.65
N GLY A 26 -13.93 2.62 0.27
CA GLY A 26 -13.64 3.14 -1.06
C GLY A 26 -12.16 3.15 -1.41
N SER A 27 -11.30 3.55 -0.48
CA SER A 27 -9.85 3.54 -0.67
C SER A 27 -9.29 2.12 -0.79
N ALA A 28 -9.77 1.21 0.04
CA ALA A 28 -9.36 -0.20 -0.01
C ALA A 28 -9.78 -0.87 -1.34
N ILE A 29 -11.00 -0.66 -1.77
CA ILE A 29 -11.51 -1.22 -3.02
C ILE A 29 -10.82 -0.59 -4.24
N ALA A 30 -10.52 0.71 -4.21
CA ALA A 30 -9.76 1.36 -5.26
C ALA A 30 -8.35 0.74 -5.42
N ALA A 31 -7.65 0.48 -4.33
CA ALA A 31 -6.35 -0.20 -4.36
C ALA A 31 -6.45 -1.62 -4.95
N TRP A 32 -7.49 -2.34 -4.58
CA TRP A 32 -7.75 -3.68 -5.12
C TRP A 32 -8.02 -3.67 -6.63
N LEU A 33 -8.88 -2.79 -7.10
CA LEU A 33 -9.22 -2.67 -8.52
C LEU A 33 -8.02 -2.19 -9.37
N GLN A 34 -7.26 -1.22 -8.87
CA GLN A 34 -6.09 -0.68 -9.57
C GLN A 34 -4.95 -1.69 -9.71
N SER A 35 -4.86 -2.65 -8.81
CA SER A 35 -3.84 -3.70 -8.84
C SER A 35 -4.19 -4.92 -9.70
N GLY A 36 -5.31 -4.91 -10.40
CA GLY A 36 -5.81 -6.07 -11.13
C GLY A 36 -6.46 -7.10 -10.22
N GLU A 37 -7.20 -6.63 -9.24
CA GLU A 37 -7.98 -7.46 -8.30
C GLU A 37 -7.12 -8.36 -7.40
N ARG A 38 -5.96 -7.86 -6.97
CA ARG A 38 -5.09 -8.54 -6.02
C ARG A 38 -5.47 -8.16 -4.58
N PRO A 39 -5.93 -9.11 -3.76
CA PRO A 39 -6.29 -8.82 -2.35
C PRO A 39 -5.12 -8.30 -1.53
N GLU A 40 -3.91 -8.75 -1.79
CA GLU A 40 -2.70 -8.35 -1.10
C GLU A 40 -2.38 -6.87 -1.26
N SER A 41 -2.83 -6.26 -2.35
CA SER A 41 -2.62 -4.83 -2.60
C SER A 41 -3.23 -3.93 -1.52
N ILE A 42 -4.30 -4.38 -0.87
CA ILE A 42 -4.93 -3.64 0.22
C ILE A 42 -4.01 -3.61 1.44
N THR A 43 -3.44 -4.74 1.82
CA THR A 43 -2.51 -4.81 2.97
C THR A 43 -1.16 -4.15 2.66
N GLU A 44 -0.72 -4.19 1.42
CA GLU A 44 0.48 -3.48 0.97
C GLU A 44 0.30 -1.96 1.03
N ALA A 45 -0.85 -1.45 0.56
CA ALA A 45 -1.16 -0.02 0.58
C ALA A 45 -1.50 0.50 1.97
N PHE A 46 -2.15 -0.31 2.79
CA PHE A 46 -2.66 0.05 4.11
C PHE A 46 -2.22 -0.96 5.17
N PRO A 47 -1.02 -0.80 5.75
CA PRO A 47 -0.47 -1.76 6.72
C PRO A 47 -1.30 -1.93 8.00
N SER A 48 -2.20 -0.98 8.31
CA SER A 48 -3.11 -1.07 9.45
C SER A 48 -4.27 -2.04 9.24
N ILE A 49 -4.48 -2.51 8.03
CA ILE A 49 -5.53 -3.47 7.67
C ILE A 49 -4.96 -4.88 7.71
N THR A 50 -5.64 -5.78 8.42
CA THR A 50 -5.29 -7.19 8.44
C THR A 50 -5.68 -7.88 7.14
N ARG A 51 -5.09 -9.02 6.85
CA ARG A 51 -5.46 -9.82 5.68
C ARG A 51 -6.95 -10.24 5.74
N ALA A 52 -7.44 -10.60 6.91
CA ALA A 52 -8.85 -10.96 7.11
C ALA A 52 -9.77 -9.78 6.78
N ASP A 53 -9.42 -8.58 7.23
CA ASP A 53 -10.17 -7.36 6.92
C ASP A 53 -10.16 -7.04 5.44
N ALA A 54 -9.04 -7.24 4.76
CA ALA A 54 -8.93 -7.03 3.32
C ALA A 54 -9.86 -7.97 2.53
N TYR A 55 -9.87 -9.25 2.85
CA TYR A 55 -10.80 -10.21 2.25
C TYR A 55 -12.25 -9.91 2.60
N GLY A 56 -12.51 -9.53 3.85
CA GLY A 56 -13.84 -9.11 4.30
C GLY A 56 -14.37 -7.89 3.55
N ALA A 57 -13.51 -6.91 3.30
CA ALA A 57 -13.85 -5.72 2.52
C ALA A 57 -14.21 -6.06 1.07
N ILE A 58 -13.45 -6.93 0.43
CA ILE A 58 -13.71 -7.40 -0.93
C ILE A 58 -15.04 -8.16 -1.00
N ALA A 59 -15.26 -9.09 -0.09
CA ALA A 59 -16.51 -9.85 -0.01
C ALA A 59 -17.71 -8.94 0.18
N PHE A 60 -17.62 -7.99 1.09
CA PHE A 60 -18.66 -7.01 1.35
C PHE A 60 -18.97 -6.16 0.09
N TYR A 61 -17.94 -5.69 -0.59
CA TYR A 61 -18.11 -4.94 -1.83
C TYR A 61 -18.78 -5.76 -2.92
N LEU A 62 -18.37 -7.01 -3.11
CA LEU A 62 -18.95 -7.89 -4.13
C LEU A 62 -20.42 -8.22 -3.84
N ASP A 63 -20.77 -8.39 -2.58
CA ASP A 63 -22.16 -8.64 -2.17
C ASP A 63 -23.08 -7.42 -2.34
N HIS A 64 -22.52 -6.21 -2.24
CA HIS A 64 -23.26 -4.95 -2.31
C HIS A 64 -22.79 -4.05 -3.46
N ARG A 65 -22.28 -4.65 -4.52
CA ARG A 65 -21.59 -3.93 -5.59
C ARG A 65 -22.39 -2.78 -6.18
N GLN A 66 -23.65 -3.00 -6.52
CA GLN A 66 -24.46 -1.94 -7.15
C GLN A 66 -24.71 -0.78 -6.20
N GLU A 67 -25.00 -1.07 -4.94
CA GLU A 67 -25.26 -0.03 -3.93
C GLU A 67 -24.01 0.75 -3.60
N LEU A 68 -22.89 0.06 -3.44
CA LEU A 68 -21.60 0.69 -3.14
C LEU A 68 -21.04 1.48 -4.33
N ASP A 69 -21.19 1.00 -5.55
CA ASP A 69 -20.78 1.76 -6.74
C ASP A 69 -21.56 3.08 -6.85
N ARG A 70 -22.86 3.08 -6.54
CA ARG A 70 -23.65 4.31 -6.46
C ARG A 70 -23.17 5.22 -5.34
N PHE A 71 -22.91 4.65 -4.18
CA PHE A 71 -22.43 5.39 -3.02
C PHE A 71 -21.08 6.06 -3.30
N PHE A 72 -20.14 5.35 -3.89
CA PHE A 72 -18.83 5.89 -4.26
C PHE A 72 -18.94 6.96 -5.35
N ALA A 73 -19.80 6.76 -6.34
CA ALA A 73 -20.06 7.76 -7.37
C ALA A 73 -20.69 9.03 -6.81
N GLU A 74 -21.57 8.92 -5.83
CA GLU A 74 -22.17 10.07 -5.14
C GLU A 74 -21.15 10.82 -4.29
N GLN A 75 -20.29 10.10 -3.57
CA GLN A 75 -19.17 10.70 -2.82
C GLN A 75 -18.22 11.47 -3.74
N GLU A 76 -17.88 10.91 -4.88
CA GLU A 76 -17.00 11.54 -5.86
C GLU A 76 -17.63 12.84 -6.39
N ARG A 77 -18.91 12.82 -6.71
CA ARG A 77 -19.64 14.02 -7.15
C ARG A 77 -19.69 15.09 -6.07
N GLU A 78 -19.90 14.71 -4.82
CA GLU A 78 -19.92 15.65 -3.71
C GLU A 78 -18.53 16.25 -3.47
N PHE A 79 -17.48 15.43 -3.55
CA PHE A 79 -16.12 15.89 -3.46
C PHE A 79 -15.76 16.90 -4.55
N GLU A 80 -16.14 16.62 -5.80
CA GLU A 80 -15.95 17.54 -6.93
C GLU A 80 -16.73 18.85 -6.74
N ARG A 81 -17.95 18.80 -6.23
CA ARG A 81 -18.73 20.01 -5.93
C ARG A 81 -18.07 20.86 -4.84
N GLN A 82 -17.59 20.25 -3.78
CA GLN A 82 -16.89 20.95 -2.69
C GLN A 82 -15.57 21.54 -3.17
N ARG A 83 -14.84 20.80 -3.99
CA ARG A 83 -13.61 21.27 -4.61
C ARG A 83 -13.85 22.48 -5.51
N ALA A 84 -14.86 22.42 -6.35
CA ALA A 84 -15.25 23.55 -7.21
C ALA A 84 -15.65 24.77 -6.40
N LYS A 85 -16.45 24.60 -5.34
CA LYS A 85 -16.81 25.68 -4.40
C LYS A 85 -15.58 26.29 -3.74
N SER A 86 -14.67 25.47 -3.25
CA SER A 86 -13.46 25.93 -2.60
C SER A 86 -12.56 26.72 -3.57
N GLN A 87 -12.44 26.27 -4.81
CA GLN A 87 -11.70 26.97 -5.85
C GLN A 87 -12.34 28.33 -6.20
N ALA A 88 -13.66 28.37 -6.31
CA ALA A 88 -14.41 29.60 -6.58
C ALA A 88 -14.33 30.60 -5.43
N ALA A 89 -14.33 30.12 -4.18
CA ALA A 89 -14.22 30.97 -3.00
C ALA A 89 -12.81 31.55 -2.78
N ASN A 90 -11.77 30.86 -3.23
CA ASN A 90 -10.38 31.23 -3.01
C ASN A 90 -9.54 31.16 -4.29
N PRO A 91 -9.90 31.92 -5.35
CA PRO A 91 -9.23 31.80 -6.64
C PRO A 91 -7.75 32.19 -6.60
N GLU A 92 -7.40 33.18 -5.79
CA GLU A 92 -6.02 33.66 -5.63
C GLU A 92 -5.13 32.60 -4.95
N PHE A 93 -5.64 31.95 -3.92
CA PHE A 93 -4.95 30.88 -3.22
C PHE A 93 -4.62 29.71 -4.16
N TYR A 94 -5.58 29.28 -4.94
CA TYR A 94 -5.37 28.18 -5.91
C TYR A 94 -4.46 28.58 -7.07
N ALA A 95 -4.53 29.84 -7.52
CA ALA A 95 -3.61 30.39 -8.51
C ALA A 95 -2.17 30.41 -7.99
N GLU A 96 -1.96 30.81 -6.74
CA GLU A 96 -0.65 30.80 -6.09
C GLU A 96 -0.11 29.38 -5.91
N MET A 97 -0.95 28.45 -5.46
CA MET A 97 -0.58 27.02 -5.37
C MET A 97 -0.10 26.47 -6.73
N ARG A 98 -0.85 26.75 -7.79
CA ARG A 98 -0.47 26.30 -9.13
C ARG A 98 0.86 26.88 -9.57
N ARG A 99 1.13 28.15 -9.29
CA ARG A 99 2.42 28.79 -9.57
C ARG A 99 3.56 28.14 -8.81
N ARG A 100 3.39 27.89 -7.52
CA ARG A 100 4.39 27.20 -6.68
C ARG A 100 4.67 25.78 -7.13
N MET A 101 3.63 25.03 -7.46
CA MET A 101 3.81 23.67 -7.98
C MET A 101 4.48 23.65 -9.36
N GLY A 102 4.16 24.63 -10.22
CA GLY A 102 4.85 24.81 -11.49
C GLY A 102 6.31 25.15 -11.32
N ALA A 103 6.65 26.05 -10.39
CA ALA A 103 8.04 26.41 -10.08
C ALA A 103 8.82 25.21 -9.50
N LEU A 104 8.22 24.41 -8.64
CA LEU A 104 8.83 23.18 -8.10
C LEU A 104 9.13 22.15 -9.20
N ARG A 105 8.20 21.96 -10.13
CA ARG A 105 8.43 21.10 -11.31
C ARG A 105 9.53 21.62 -12.21
N ALA A 106 9.57 22.93 -12.44
CA ALA A 106 10.59 23.56 -13.26
C ALA A 106 11.98 23.52 -12.63
N SER A 107 12.08 23.51 -11.27
CA SER A 107 13.33 23.38 -10.52
C SER A 107 13.88 21.95 -10.46
N GLY A 108 13.25 21.00 -11.15
CA GLY A 108 13.73 19.62 -11.17
C GLY A 108 13.35 18.79 -9.95
N TRP A 109 12.36 19.25 -9.18
CA TRP A 109 11.79 18.41 -8.15
C TRP A 109 11.06 17.23 -8.80
N GLN A 110 11.79 16.14 -8.96
CA GLN A 110 11.20 14.87 -9.33
C GLN A 110 10.97 14.09 -8.04
N ARG A 111 9.80 13.47 -7.94
CA ARG A 111 9.58 12.50 -6.87
C ARG A 111 10.69 11.48 -6.93
N HIS A 112 11.37 11.29 -5.83
CA HIS A 112 12.38 10.24 -5.68
C HIS A 112 11.80 8.82 -5.74
N GLU A 113 10.67 8.63 -6.38
CA GLU A 113 10.02 7.31 -6.46
C GLU A 113 10.57 6.41 -7.56
N GLU A 114 11.43 6.90 -8.44
CA GLU A 114 11.94 6.10 -9.57
C GLU A 114 13.43 5.74 -9.51
N GLN A 115 14.16 6.11 -8.50
CA GLN A 115 15.62 5.87 -8.50
C GLN A 115 16.11 4.79 -7.54
N ASP A 116 15.24 4.09 -6.83
CA ASP A 116 15.71 3.12 -5.83
C ASP A 116 15.42 1.66 -6.14
N VAL A 117 15.26 1.30 -7.42
CA VAL A 117 14.99 -0.10 -7.77
C VAL A 117 16.07 -0.74 -8.64
N THR A 118 17.16 -0.04 -8.98
CA THR A 118 18.12 -0.60 -9.92
C THR A 118 19.55 -0.80 -9.39
N ASP A 119 19.78 -0.65 -8.09
CA ASP A 119 21.12 -1.00 -7.57
C ASP A 119 21.05 -1.73 -6.22
N THR A 120 20.34 -2.84 -6.19
CA THR A 120 20.59 -3.88 -5.21
C THR A 120 21.40 -5.00 -5.87
N THR A 121 22.55 -4.66 -6.36
CA THR A 121 23.58 -5.67 -6.52
C THR A 121 24.09 -5.97 -5.12
N PRO A 122 23.85 -7.17 -4.57
CA PRO A 122 24.43 -7.52 -3.29
C PRO A 122 25.95 -7.40 -3.43
N PRO A 123 26.65 -6.87 -2.43
CA PRO A 123 28.10 -6.80 -2.48
C PRO A 123 28.61 -8.22 -2.68
N LYS A 124 29.36 -8.39 -3.75
CA LYS A 124 30.06 -9.63 -4.03
C LYS A 124 30.83 -10.03 -2.78
N PRO A 125 30.62 -11.22 -2.23
CA PRO A 125 31.40 -11.65 -1.08
C PRO A 125 32.86 -11.56 -1.48
N GLN A 126 33.59 -10.71 -0.81
CA GLN A 126 35.04 -10.72 -0.91
C GLN A 126 35.47 -12.07 -0.41
N GLY A 127 36.05 -12.84 -1.33
CA GLY A 127 36.61 -14.11 -0.98
C GLY A 127 37.60 -13.94 0.17
N SER A 128 37.28 -14.55 1.27
CA SER A 128 38.26 -14.80 2.30
C SER A 128 39.39 -15.58 1.62
N GLN A 129 40.52 -14.92 1.48
CA GLN A 129 41.72 -15.60 1.12
C GLN A 129 41.95 -16.68 2.18
N GLY A 130 41.95 -17.90 1.71
CA GLY A 130 42.27 -19.03 2.54
C GLY A 130 43.60 -18.85 3.19
N SER A 131 43.64 -18.89 4.47
CA SER A 131 44.82 -19.28 5.18
C SER A 131 44.86 -20.78 5.09
N ASP A 132 45.77 -21.26 4.26
CA ASP A 132 46.23 -22.61 4.31
C ASP A 132 46.77 -22.89 5.71
N THR A 133 46.02 -23.58 6.49
CA THR A 133 46.56 -24.33 7.60
C THR A 133 46.47 -25.79 7.21
N ASP A 134 47.57 -26.22 6.65
CA ASP A 134 47.96 -27.59 6.61
C ASP A 134 47.92 -28.15 8.04
N VAL A 135 46.98 -29.00 8.30
CA VAL A 135 47.05 -29.90 9.45
C VAL A 135 47.02 -31.30 8.94
N SER A 136 48.24 -31.70 8.61
CA SER A 136 48.63 -33.10 8.62
C SER A 136 48.48 -33.58 10.06
N GLY A 137 47.48 -34.30 10.33
CA GLY A 137 47.30 -34.96 11.60
C GLY A 137 46.71 -36.34 11.34
N GLU A 138 47.60 -37.28 11.18
CA GLU A 138 47.34 -38.68 11.02
C GLU A 138 46.41 -39.28 12.06
N PRO A 139 45.73 -40.31 11.65
CA PRO A 139 45.02 -41.17 12.58
C PRO A 139 45.92 -42.25 13.08
N ALA A 140 45.87 -42.50 14.28
CA ALA A 140 46.41 -43.77 14.77
C ALA A 140 45.37 -44.48 15.59
N ASP A 141 45.17 -45.65 15.16
CA ASP A 141 45.14 -46.88 15.88
C ASP A 141 43.89 -47.18 16.66
N GLU A 142 43.34 -48.19 16.14
CA GLU A 142 43.55 -49.57 16.59
C GLU A 142 43.24 -49.79 18.04
N ASN A 143 42.25 -50.45 18.27
CA ASN A 143 42.28 -51.75 18.92
C ASN A 143 40.86 -52.11 19.30
N ASN A 144 40.37 -53.11 18.64
CA ASN A 144 40.60 -54.46 18.97
C ASN A 144 40.01 -54.84 20.32
N ASN A 145 39.15 -55.68 20.18
CA ASN A 145 39.08 -56.87 20.97
C ASN A 145 37.82 -57.13 21.80
N LEU A 146 37.22 -58.15 21.33
CA LEU A 146 36.36 -59.13 22.00
C LEU A 146 34.91 -58.80 22.10
#